data_e38b72eb014de6c411d7958e11099052
#
_entry.id   e38b72eb014de6c411d7958e11099052
#
_cell.length_a   1.000
_cell.length_b   1.000
_cell.length_c   1.000
_cell.angle_alpha   90.00
_cell.angle_beta   90.00
_cell.angle_gamma   90.00
#
_symmetry.space_group_name_H-M   'P 1'
#
loop_
_entity.id
_entity.type
_entity.pdbx_description
1 polymer ?
#
loop_
_entity_poly.entity_id
_entity_poly.type
_entity_poly.pdbx_seq_one_letter_code
_entity_poly.pdbx_strand_id
1 'polypeptide(L)'
;PFFEYYDEVLEILREYDVTISLGDALRPGCLADASDAAQISELIELGNLTKRAWEKDVQVMVEGPGHMAMNEIAANMIMEKKICHGAPFYVLGPLVTDIAPGYDHITSAIGGAIAAASGADFLCYVTPAEHLRLPDVDDVKEGIIASKIAAHAADIAKGVKGARDIDDKMAAARHKMDWDEMFEIALDGEKARRFFEQTPPADRHTCSMCGKMCAVRTTNMILEGKEVKFCSEK
;
A
#
# COMPACT_ATOMS: atom_id res chain seq x y z
N PRO A 1 0.89 6.47 -32.48
CA PRO A 1 1.28 5.12 -32.95
C PRO A 1 0.42 4.04 -32.30
N PHE A 2 0.55 3.74 -30.98
CA PHE A 2 -0.20 2.63 -30.34
C PHE A 2 -1.71 2.83 -30.38
N PHE A 3 -2.21 4.03 -30.21
CA PHE A 3 -3.63 4.34 -30.33
C PHE A 3 -4.15 4.16 -31.78
N GLU A 4 -3.37 4.59 -32.75
CA GLU A 4 -3.71 4.46 -34.19
C GLU A 4 -3.74 2.99 -34.64
N TYR A 5 -2.80 2.18 -34.17
CA TYR A 5 -2.67 0.75 -34.49
C TYR A 5 -3.16 -0.15 -33.34
N TYR A 6 -4.12 0.31 -32.55
CA TYR A 6 -4.55 -0.36 -31.34
C TYR A 6 -5.10 -1.77 -31.61
N ASP A 7 -5.89 -1.93 -32.68
CA ASP A 7 -6.47 -3.24 -33.02
C ASP A 7 -5.40 -4.27 -33.46
N GLU A 8 -4.35 -3.82 -34.12
CA GLU A 8 -3.20 -4.69 -34.47
C GLU A 8 -2.42 -5.11 -33.22
N VAL A 9 -2.26 -4.21 -32.27
CA VAL A 9 -1.65 -4.54 -30.96
C VAL A 9 -2.50 -5.56 -30.22
N LEU A 10 -3.82 -5.39 -30.21
CA LEU A 10 -4.74 -6.33 -29.57
C LEU A 10 -4.69 -7.73 -30.20
N GLU A 11 -4.53 -7.85 -31.48
CA GLU A 11 -4.38 -9.16 -32.17
C GLU A 11 -3.11 -9.90 -31.70
N ILE A 12 -2.00 -9.18 -31.54
CA ILE A 12 -0.75 -9.73 -31.01
C ILE A 12 -0.94 -10.14 -29.54
N LEU A 13 -1.54 -9.27 -28.70
CA LEU A 13 -1.76 -9.56 -27.28
C LEU A 13 -2.66 -10.79 -27.09
N ARG A 14 -3.69 -10.93 -27.92
CA ARG A 14 -4.58 -12.09 -27.92
C ARG A 14 -3.84 -13.38 -28.27
N GLU A 15 -2.98 -13.35 -29.31
CA GLU A 15 -2.20 -14.52 -29.75
C GLU A 15 -1.30 -15.06 -28.63
N TYR A 16 -0.72 -14.15 -27.81
CA TYR A 16 0.21 -14.52 -26.74
C TYR A 16 -0.43 -14.54 -25.35
N ASP A 17 -1.75 -14.40 -25.25
CA ASP A 17 -2.50 -14.35 -23.98
C ASP A 17 -1.92 -13.30 -22.99
N VAL A 18 -1.69 -12.09 -23.48
CA VAL A 18 -1.10 -10.97 -22.71
C VAL A 18 -2.16 -9.97 -22.33
N THR A 19 -2.21 -9.61 -21.04
CA THR A 19 -3.04 -8.51 -20.52
C THR A 19 -2.46 -7.16 -20.94
N ILE A 20 -3.30 -6.26 -21.48
CA ILE A 20 -2.90 -4.88 -21.72
C ILE A 20 -3.07 -4.03 -20.47
N SER A 21 -2.05 -3.24 -20.11
CA SER A 21 -2.15 -2.16 -19.15
C SER A 21 -2.34 -0.85 -19.91
N LEU A 22 -3.54 -0.29 -19.80
CA LEU A 22 -3.89 0.96 -20.46
C LEU A 22 -3.43 2.13 -19.58
N GLY A 23 -2.31 2.70 -19.93
CA GLY A 23 -1.67 3.74 -19.15
C GLY A 23 -2.12 5.14 -19.55
N ASP A 24 -1.76 5.99 -18.77
CA ASP A 24 -2.09 7.20 -18.06
C ASP A 24 -1.01 8.26 -18.33
N ALA A 25 -0.90 8.67 -19.61
CA ALA A 25 0.06 9.71 -20.03
C ALA A 25 -0.23 11.07 -19.36
N LEU A 26 -1.48 11.29 -18.95
CA LEU A 26 -1.97 12.51 -18.30
C LEU A 26 -2.31 12.33 -16.83
N ARG A 27 -1.72 11.28 -16.17
CA ARG A 27 -1.89 11.15 -14.72
C ARG A 27 -1.28 12.35 -13.99
N PRO A 28 -1.89 12.81 -12.86
CA PRO A 28 -1.37 13.94 -12.10
C PRO A 28 0.07 13.72 -11.63
N GLY A 29 0.95 14.65 -11.99
CA GLY A 29 2.34 14.71 -11.52
C GLY A 29 2.54 15.61 -10.31
N CYS A 30 1.49 16.35 -9.91
CA CYS A 30 1.39 17.12 -8.68
C CYS A 30 -0.09 17.27 -8.28
N LEU A 31 -0.37 17.72 -7.06
CA LEU A 31 -1.75 17.88 -6.59
C LEU A 31 -2.58 18.84 -7.46
N ALA A 32 -1.93 19.83 -8.07
CA ALA A 32 -2.62 20.83 -8.91
C ALA A 32 -3.21 20.24 -10.20
N ASP A 33 -2.72 19.10 -10.66
CA ASP A 33 -3.19 18.43 -11.88
C ASP A 33 -4.30 17.40 -11.60
N ALA A 34 -4.53 17.09 -10.31
CA ALA A 34 -5.49 16.06 -9.92
C ALA A 34 -6.93 16.45 -10.29
N SER A 35 -7.65 15.48 -10.87
CA SER A 35 -9.06 15.63 -11.27
C SER A 35 -9.31 16.74 -12.30
N ASP A 36 -8.28 17.16 -13.02
CA ASP A 36 -8.42 18.16 -14.08
C ASP A 36 -9.07 17.58 -15.35
N ALA A 37 -9.36 18.48 -16.31
CA ALA A 37 -10.00 18.08 -17.55
C ALA A 37 -9.14 17.11 -18.38
N ALA A 38 -7.81 17.21 -18.30
CA ALA A 38 -6.89 16.35 -19.03
C ALA A 38 -6.94 14.92 -18.49
N GLN A 39 -6.81 14.75 -17.18
CA GLN A 39 -6.91 13.45 -16.52
C GLN A 39 -8.27 12.79 -16.78
N ILE A 40 -9.36 13.53 -16.65
CA ILE A 40 -10.71 12.96 -16.85
C ILE A 40 -10.95 12.61 -18.33
N SER A 41 -10.46 13.42 -19.28
CA SER A 41 -10.59 13.12 -20.71
C SER A 41 -9.82 11.84 -21.08
N GLU A 42 -8.62 11.65 -20.54
CA GLU A 42 -7.87 10.41 -20.72
C GLU A 42 -8.62 9.21 -20.15
N LEU A 43 -9.15 9.31 -18.92
CA LEU A 43 -9.91 8.23 -18.32
C LEU A 43 -11.11 7.79 -19.17
N ILE A 44 -11.82 8.74 -19.79
CA ILE A 44 -12.92 8.44 -20.71
C ILE A 44 -12.42 7.64 -21.92
N GLU A 45 -11.28 8.02 -22.48
CA GLU A 45 -10.69 7.30 -23.61
C GLU A 45 -10.19 5.92 -23.24
N LEU A 46 -9.59 5.76 -22.05
CA LEU A 46 -9.20 4.44 -21.51
C LEU A 46 -10.42 3.53 -21.35
N GLY A 47 -11.57 4.08 -20.95
CA GLY A 47 -12.83 3.33 -20.91
C GLY A 47 -13.31 2.86 -22.29
N ASN A 48 -13.13 3.67 -23.34
CA ASN A 48 -13.43 3.29 -24.72
C ASN A 48 -12.49 2.18 -25.22
N LEU A 49 -11.19 2.32 -24.95
CA LEU A 49 -10.17 1.33 -25.29
C LEU A 49 -10.38 0.00 -24.56
N THR A 50 -10.82 0.05 -23.31
CA THR A 50 -11.17 -1.14 -22.53
C THR A 50 -12.24 -1.98 -23.23
N LYS A 51 -13.31 -1.38 -23.72
CA LYS A 51 -14.35 -2.11 -24.48
C LYS A 51 -13.80 -2.75 -25.74
N ARG A 52 -12.99 -2.00 -26.50
CA ARG A 52 -12.40 -2.51 -27.75
C ARG A 52 -11.49 -3.72 -27.48
N ALA A 53 -10.72 -3.69 -26.38
CA ALA A 53 -9.88 -4.81 -25.99
C ALA A 53 -10.71 -6.05 -25.63
N TRP A 54 -11.78 -5.88 -24.85
CA TRP A 54 -12.67 -6.99 -24.49
C TRP A 54 -13.40 -7.58 -25.68
N GLU A 55 -13.80 -6.77 -26.67
CA GLU A 55 -14.39 -7.23 -27.93
C GLU A 55 -13.41 -8.12 -28.75
N LYS A 56 -12.11 -8.01 -28.47
CA LYS A 56 -11.04 -8.81 -29.06
C LYS A 56 -10.53 -9.93 -28.13
N ASP A 57 -11.23 -10.23 -27.04
CA ASP A 57 -10.83 -11.21 -26.01
C ASP A 57 -9.46 -10.90 -25.34
N VAL A 58 -9.08 -9.63 -25.22
CA VAL A 58 -7.85 -9.21 -24.54
C VAL A 58 -8.19 -8.69 -23.14
N GLN A 59 -7.50 -9.22 -22.15
CA GLN A 59 -7.62 -8.76 -20.76
C GLN A 59 -7.05 -7.35 -20.60
N VAL A 60 -7.67 -6.56 -19.75
CA VAL A 60 -7.31 -5.14 -19.54
C VAL A 60 -7.10 -4.88 -18.07
N MET A 61 -6.10 -4.06 -17.76
CA MET A 61 -5.98 -3.30 -16.52
C MET A 61 -5.81 -1.83 -16.90
N VAL A 62 -6.45 -0.93 -16.17
CA VAL A 62 -6.36 0.53 -16.40
C VAL A 62 -5.42 1.13 -15.37
N GLU A 63 -4.52 2.00 -15.81
CA GLU A 63 -3.65 2.75 -14.91
C GLU A 63 -4.28 4.11 -14.58
N GLY A 64 -3.95 4.62 -13.41
CA GLY A 64 -4.53 5.87 -12.95
C GLY A 64 -3.81 6.47 -11.76
N PRO A 65 -4.45 7.41 -11.04
CA PRO A 65 -3.80 8.65 -10.66
C PRO A 65 -2.51 8.47 -9.87
N GLY A 66 -1.59 9.45 -10.09
CA GLY A 66 -0.37 9.65 -9.33
C GLY A 66 -0.62 10.55 -8.12
N HIS A 67 -0.22 11.83 -8.20
CA HIS A 67 -0.45 12.79 -7.11
C HIS A 67 -1.94 13.17 -7.01
N MET A 68 -2.51 13.08 -5.78
CA MET A 68 -3.92 13.41 -5.58
C MET A 68 -4.22 13.67 -4.10
N ALA A 69 -4.95 14.74 -3.80
CA ALA A 69 -5.37 15.03 -2.44
C ALA A 69 -6.31 13.93 -1.89
N MET A 70 -6.20 13.64 -0.60
CA MET A 70 -6.92 12.52 0.03
C MET A 70 -8.42 12.53 -0.19
N ASN A 71 -9.03 13.74 -0.19
CA ASN A 71 -10.47 13.92 -0.36
C ASN A 71 -10.97 13.63 -1.79
N GLU A 72 -10.09 13.55 -2.78
CA GLU A 72 -10.44 13.29 -4.17
C GLU A 72 -10.31 11.80 -4.56
N ILE A 73 -9.51 11.03 -3.82
CA ILE A 73 -9.14 9.66 -4.17
C ILE A 73 -10.38 8.77 -4.35
N ALA A 74 -11.27 8.72 -3.36
CA ALA A 74 -12.44 7.85 -3.42
C ALA A 74 -13.36 8.16 -4.61
N ALA A 75 -13.53 9.44 -4.95
CA ALA A 75 -14.32 9.86 -6.11
C ALA A 75 -13.68 9.38 -7.42
N ASN A 76 -12.35 9.46 -7.54
CA ASN A 76 -11.63 8.97 -8.72
C ASN A 76 -11.73 7.45 -8.88
N MET A 77 -11.68 6.67 -7.78
CA MET A 77 -11.90 5.23 -7.82
C MET A 77 -13.31 4.89 -8.33
N ILE A 78 -14.33 5.61 -7.85
CA ILE A 78 -15.71 5.41 -8.29
C ILE A 78 -15.87 5.79 -9.77
N MET A 79 -15.27 6.89 -10.21
CA MET A 79 -15.34 7.33 -11.61
C MET A 79 -14.71 6.29 -12.54
N GLU A 80 -13.50 5.80 -12.21
CA GLU A 80 -12.87 4.76 -13.03
C GLU A 80 -13.76 3.53 -13.17
N LYS A 81 -14.25 2.96 -12.05
CA LYS A 81 -15.13 1.79 -12.09
C LYS A 81 -16.37 1.98 -12.94
N LYS A 82 -16.89 3.21 -13.04
CA LYS A 82 -18.03 3.53 -13.89
C LYS A 82 -17.64 3.74 -15.35
N ILE A 83 -16.60 4.51 -15.60
CA ILE A 83 -16.15 4.91 -16.94
C ILE A 83 -15.47 3.74 -17.65
N CYS A 84 -14.63 2.98 -16.93
CA CYS A 84 -13.89 1.83 -17.46
C CYS A 84 -14.59 0.49 -17.22
N HIS A 85 -15.91 0.51 -16.95
CA HIS A 85 -16.80 -0.67 -16.93
C HIS A 85 -16.41 -1.72 -15.89
N GLY A 86 -15.76 -1.33 -14.80
CA GLY A 86 -15.28 -2.22 -13.74
C GLY A 86 -13.97 -2.92 -14.03
N ALA A 87 -13.22 -2.47 -15.03
CA ALA A 87 -11.87 -2.97 -15.28
C ALA A 87 -10.99 -2.88 -14.03
N PRO A 88 -10.02 -3.78 -13.83
CA PRO A 88 -9.03 -3.66 -12.77
C PRO A 88 -8.27 -2.33 -12.85
N PHE A 89 -8.14 -1.65 -11.71
CA PHE A 89 -7.52 -0.32 -11.62
C PHE A 89 -6.20 -0.37 -10.86
N TYR A 90 -5.14 0.04 -11.55
CA TYR A 90 -3.77 0.11 -11.04
C TYR A 90 -3.38 1.56 -10.81
N VAL A 91 -3.09 1.95 -9.57
CA VAL A 91 -2.81 3.34 -9.21
C VAL A 91 -1.39 3.54 -8.72
N LEU A 92 -0.80 4.70 -9.04
CA LEU A 92 0.52 5.10 -8.54
C LEU A 92 0.37 5.85 -7.21
N GLY A 93 0.29 5.11 -6.14
CA GLY A 93 -0.01 5.66 -4.83
C GLY A 93 -1.52 5.63 -4.53
N PRO A 94 -2.25 6.77 -4.58
CA PRO A 94 -1.81 8.15 -4.90
C PRO A 94 -0.92 8.82 -3.85
N LEU A 95 -0.03 9.70 -4.31
CA LEU A 95 0.79 10.53 -3.43
C LEU A 95 -0.04 11.73 -2.94
N VAL A 96 -0.27 11.81 -1.63
CA VAL A 96 -1.27 12.73 -1.04
C VAL A 96 -0.76 14.13 -0.77
N THR A 97 0.53 14.39 -0.98
CA THR A 97 1.17 15.70 -0.83
C THR A 97 2.46 15.77 -1.64
N ASP A 98 2.80 16.97 -2.14
CA ASP A 98 4.00 17.21 -2.97
C ASP A 98 5.22 17.67 -2.15
N ILE A 99 5.07 17.93 -0.85
CA ILE A 99 6.11 18.56 -0.03
C ILE A 99 7.06 17.58 0.67
N ALA A 100 6.99 16.30 0.32
CA ALA A 100 7.72 15.24 1.03
C ALA A 100 8.73 14.46 0.16
N PRO A 101 9.61 15.11 -0.65
CA PRO A 101 10.64 14.39 -1.39
C PRO A 101 11.52 13.54 -0.46
N GLY A 102 11.82 12.30 -0.85
CA GLY A 102 12.51 11.33 -0.01
C GLY A 102 11.58 10.49 0.88
N TYR A 103 10.28 10.84 0.94
CA TYR A 103 9.25 10.15 1.70
C TYR A 103 8.04 9.78 0.83
N ASP A 104 8.21 9.74 -0.49
CA ASP A 104 7.12 9.48 -1.42
C ASP A 104 6.48 8.10 -1.22
N HIS A 105 7.23 7.10 -0.76
CA HIS A 105 6.71 5.80 -0.34
C HIS A 105 5.71 5.90 0.82
N ILE A 106 5.85 6.87 1.72
CA ILE A 106 4.91 7.11 2.83
C ILE A 106 3.67 7.81 2.31
N THR A 107 3.82 8.89 1.51
CA THR A 107 2.68 9.63 0.94
C THR A 107 1.85 8.72 0.03
N SER A 108 2.51 7.87 -0.76
CA SER A 108 1.91 6.81 -1.58
C SER A 108 1.18 5.76 -0.75
N ALA A 109 1.75 5.30 0.36
CA ALA A 109 1.07 4.32 1.22
C ALA A 109 -0.21 4.87 1.84
N ILE A 110 -0.23 6.17 2.22
CA ILE A 110 -1.44 6.82 2.74
C ILE A 110 -2.54 6.83 1.68
N GLY A 111 -2.24 7.36 0.49
CA GLY A 111 -3.22 7.44 -0.58
C GLY A 111 -3.59 6.06 -1.14
N GLY A 112 -2.62 5.14 -1.23
CA GLY A 112 -2.83 3.77 -1.65
C GLY A 112 -3.78 2.99 -0.76
N ALA A 113 -3.71 3.18 0.56
CA ALA A 113 -4.65 2.57 1.49
C ALA A 113 -6.08 3.08 1.25
N ILE A 114 -6.25 4.39 1.01
CA ILE A 114 -7.55 4.99 0.69
C ILE A 114 -8.06 4.50 -0.66
N ALA A 115 -7.21 4.50 -1.69
CA ALA A 115 -7.56 4.05 -3.03
C ALA A 115 -7.98 2.57 -3.03
N ALA A 116 -7.19 1.69 -2.42
CA ALA A 116 -7.49 0.26 -2.35
C ALA A 116 -8.76 -0.04 -1.54
N ALA A 117 -9.00 0.70 -0.45
CA ALA A 117 -10.25 0.59 0.30
C ALA A 117 -11.47 1.11 -0.48
N SER A 118 -11.25 2.00 -1.47
CA SER A 118 -12.30 2.65 -2.27
C SER A 118 -12.51 2.01 -3.64
N GLY A 119 -11.72 1.00 -4.05
CA GLY A 119 -11.95 0.26 -5.29
C GLY A 119 -10.75 0.02 -6.20
N ALA A 120 -9.56 0.53 -5.90
CA ALA A 120 -8.36 0.14 -6.65
C ALA A 120 -8.03 -1.34 -6.41
N ASP A 121 -7.55 -2.01 -7.45
CA ASP A 121 -7.22 -3.44 -7.45
C ASP A 121 -5.72 -3.68 -7.28
N PHE A 122 -4.90 -2.77 -7.82
CA PHE A 122 -3.44 -2.84 -7.76
C PHE A 122 -2.85 -1.53 -7.26
N LEU A 123 -1.81 -1.64 -6.45
CA LEU A 123 -0.99 -0.51 -6.00
C LEU A 123 0.40 -0.61 -6.62
N CYS A 124 0.82 0.42 -7.35
CA CYS A 124 2.21 0.59 -7.72
C CYS A 124 3.00 0.99 -6.48
N TYR A 125 4.13 0.35 -6.22
CA TYR A 125 5.02 0.82 -5.17
C TYR A 125 5.73 2.10 -5.62
N VAL A 126 5.97 2.98 -4.67
CA VAL A 126 6.75 4.19 -4.84
C VAL A 126 7.92 4.12 -3.87
N THR A 127 9.12 4.50 -4.32
CA THR A 127 10.33 4.41 -3.51
C THR A 127 10.64 5.73 -2.80
N PRO A 128 11.51 5.72 -1.75
CA PRO A 128 12.05 6.96 -1.19
C PRO A 128 12.83 7.81 -2.20
N ALA A 129 13.35 7.18 -3.27
CA ALA A 129 14.12 7.85 -4.31
C ALA A 129 13.26 8.51 -5.39
N GLU A 130 11.94 8.35 -5.36
CA GLU A 130 11.02 8.89 -6.38
C GLU A 130 11.25 10.38 -6.57
N HIS A 131 11.23 10.84 -7.81
CA HIS A 131 11.52 12.23 -8.22
C HIS A 131 12.94 12.74 -7.90
N LEU A 132 13.81 11.96 -7.27
CA LEU A 132 15.14 12.40 -6.83
C LEU A 132 16.28 11.71 -7.57
N ARG A 133 16.23 10.39 -7.72
CA ARG A 133 17.28 9.58 -8.36
C ARG A 133 16.74 8.20 -8.76
N LEU A 134 17.55 7.47 -9.52
CA LEU A 134 17.26 6.07 -9.78
C LEU A 134 17.32 5.27 -8.46
N PRO A 135 16.29 4.47 -8.13
CA PRO A 135 16.26 3.70 -6.89
C PRO A 135 17.29 2.56 -6.89
N ASP A 136 17.84 2.29 -5.72
CA ASP A 136 18.60 1.06 -5.47
C ASP A 136 17.72 -0.04 -4.87
N VAL A 137 18.33 -1.19 -4.52
CA VAL A 137 17.57 -2.35 -4.01
C VAL A 137 16.90 -2.05 -2.66
N ASP A 138 17.54 -1.27 -1.80
CA ASP A 138 16.99 -0.92 -0.49
C ASP A 138 15.81 0.04 -0.64
N ASP A 139 15.89 1.01 -1.55
CA ASP A 139 14.77 1.90 -1.89
C ASP A 139 13.57 1.09 -2.41
N VAL A 140 13.80 0.12 -3.30
CA VAL A 140 12.74 -0.76 -3.83
C VAL A 140 12.11 -1.59 -2.72
N LYS A 141 12.93 -2.18 -1.83
CA LYS A 141 12.44 -2.92 -0.66
C LYS A 141 11.55 -2.04 0.22
N GLU A 142 11.99 -0.82 0.53
CA GLU A 142 11.23 0.13 1.36
C GLU A 142 9.88 0.49 0.71
N GLY A 143 9.86 0.77 -0.59
CA GLY A 143 8.65 1.08 -1.34
C GLY A 143 7.66 -0.10 -1.40
N ILE A 144 8.15 -1.32 -1.62
CA ILE A 144 7.32 -2.53 -1.63
C ILE A 144 6.70 -2.78 -0.25
N ILE A 145 7.47 -2.63 0.83
CA ILE A 145 6.94 -2.79 2.19
C ILE A 145 5.86 -1.75 2.48
N ALA A 146 6.08 -0.48 2.12
CA ALA A 146 5.09 0.58 2.28
C ALA A 146 3.77 0.26 1.55
N SER A 147 3.85 -0.19 0.29
CA SER A 147 2.68 -0.59 -0.50
C SER A 147 1.97 -1.81 0.06
N LYS A 148 2.71 -2.81 0.56
CA LYS A 148 2.12 -3.98 1.24
C LYS A 148 1.37 -3.59 2.52
N ILE A 149 1.89 -2.64 3.29
CA ILE A 149 1.20 -2.12 4.48
C ILE A 149 -0.11 -1.45 4.07
N ALA A 150 -0.09 -0.61 3.03
CA ALA A 150 -1.27 0.06 2.51
C ALA A 150 -2.34 -0.94 2.01
N ALA A 151 -1.94 -1.92 1.22
CA ALA A 151 -2.83 -2.95 0.69
C ALA A 151 -3.45 -3.79 1.81
N HIS A 152 -2.64 -4.23 2.79
CA HIS A 152 -3.12 -4.99 3.94
C HIS A 152 -4.13 -4.20 4.79
N ALA A 153 -3.85 -2.93 5.07
CA ALA A 153 -4.77 -2.06 5.78
C ALA A 153 -6.12 -1.90 5.03
N ALA A 154 -6.08 -1.78 3.71
CA ALA A 154 -7.27 -1.71 2.87
C ALA A 154 -8.05 -3.04 2.86
N ASP A 155 -7.38 -4.18 2.82
CA ASP A 155 -8.04 -5.49 2.85
C ASP A 155 -8.78 -5.72 4.17
N ILE A 156 -8.21 -5.29 5.29
CA ILE A 156 -8.89 -5.28 6.59
C ILE A 156 -10.13 -4.38 6.53
N ALA A 157 -9.99 -3.16 5.99
CA ALA A 157 -11.08 -2.18 5.90
C ALA A 157 -12.23 -2.68 5.01
N LYS A 158 -11.91 -3.38 3.91
CA LYS A 158 -12.90 -4.03 3.02
C LYS A 158 -13.54 -5.27 3.62
N GLY A 159 -13.06 -5.77 4.75
CA GLY A 159 -13.54 -7.02 5.35
C GLY A 159 -13.19 -8.27 4.54
N VAL A 160 -12.06 -8.27 3.84
CA VAL A 160 -11.57 -9.45 3.09
C VAL A 160 -11.37 -10.60 4.06
N LYS A 161 -11.98 -11.75 3.76
CA LYS A 161 -11.94 -12.93 4.64
C LYS A 161 -10.49 -13.36 4.92
N GLY A 162 -10.14 -13.42 6.20
CA GLY A 162 -8.80 -13.84 6.65
C GLY A 162 -7.75 -12.73 6.63
N ALA A 163 -8.05 -11.53 6.12
CA ALA A 163 -7.06 -10.44 6.09
C ALA A 163 -6.54 -10.09 7.48
N ARG A 164 -7.40 -10.15 8.50
CA ARG A 164 -7.05 -9.81 9.88
C ARG A 164 -6.33 -10.94 10.65
N ASP A 165 -6.32 -12.16 10.15
CA ASP A 165 -5.81 -13.33 10.89
C ASP A 165 -4.34 -13.18 11.28
N ILE A 166 -3.54 -12.51 10.44
CA ILE A 166 -2.11 -12.27 10.72
C ILE A 166 -1.92 -11.21 11.83
N ASP A 167 -2.76 -10.18 11.90
CA ASP A 167 -2.75 -9.20 12.98
C ASP A 167 -3.16 -9.83 14.32
N ASP A 168 -4.13 -10.73 14.31
CA ASP A 168 -4.56 -11.46 15.51
C ASP A 168 -3.44 -12.39 16.01
N LYS A 169 -2.69 -13.04 15.11
CA LYS A 169 -1.46 -13.79 15.48
C LYS A 169 -0.40 -12.87 16.06
N MET A 170 -0.14 -11.73 15.43
CA MET A 170 0.80 -10.73 15.96
C MET A 170 0.37 -10.23 17.34
N ALA A 171 -0.93 -9.99 17.56
CA ALA A 171 -1.46 -9.60 18.86
C ALA A 171 -1.23 -10.68 19.92
N ALA A 172 -1.41 -11.94 19.57
CA ALA A 172 -1.14 -13.07 20.47
C ALA A 172 0.36 -13.20 20.83
N ALA A 173 1.25 -13.04 19.83
CA ALA A 173 2.70 -13.02 20.05
C ALA A 173 3.12 -11.84 20.94
N ARG A 174 2.56 -10.65 20.72
CA ARG A 174 2.77 -9.46 21.57
C ARG A 174 2.30 -9.69 23.01
N HIS A 175 1.17 -10.34 23.21
CA HIS A 175 0.66 -10.64 24.52
C HIS A 175 1.64 -11.55 25.32
N LYS A 176 2.23 -12.53 24.63
CA LYS A 176 3.23 -13.45 25.23
C LYS A 176 4.62 -12.81 25.36
N MET A 177 4.87 -11.65 24.72
CA MET A 177 6.21 -11.07 24.54
C MET A 177 7.18 -11.99 23.78
N ASP A 178 6.64 -12.75 22.83
CA ASP A 178 7.41 -13.64 21.96
C ASP A 178 7.98 -12.85 20.77
N TRP A 179 9.19 -12.34 20.96
CA TRP A 179 9.84 -11.50 19.95
C TRP A 179 10.19 -12.27 18.69
N ASP A 180 10.58 -13.54 18.82
CA ASP A 180 10.93 -14.34 17.65
C ASP A 180 9.68 -14.61 16.79
N GLU A 181 8.54 -14.99 17.39
CA GLU A 181 7.26 -15.12 16.69
C GLU A 181 6.83 -13.79 16.05
N MET A 182 7.00 -12.65 16.75
CA MET A 182 6.68 -11.33 16.18
C MET A 182 7.53 -11.00 14.95
N PHE A 183 8.83 -11.33 14.96
CA PHE A 183 9.71 -11.08 13.80
C PHE A 183 9.39 -11.99 12.62
N GLU A 184 8.98 -13.24 12.86
CA GLU A 184 8.56 -14.16 11.81
C GLU A 184 7.25 -13.74 11.13
N ILE A 185 6.32 -13.16 11.87
CA ILE A 185 5.03 -12.68 11.36
C ILE A 185 5.17 -11.33 10.64
N ALA A 186 6.14 -10.49 11.01
CA ALA A 186 6.28 -9.13 10.51
C ALA A 186 6.53 -9.07 9.00
N LEU A 187 5.97 -8.07 8.31
CA LEU A 187 6.21 -7.82 6.88
C LEU A 187 7.70 -7.60 6.55
N ASP A 188 8.44 -6.97 7.46
CA ASP A 188 9.91 -6.85 7.41
C ASP A 188 10.51 -7.25 8.76
N GLY A 189 10.55 -8.54 9.00
CA GLY A 189 11.08 -9.13 10.23
C GLY A 189 12.57 -8.86 10.44
N GLU A 190 13.36 -8.78 9.35
CA GLU A 190 14.79 -8.47 9.41
C GLU A 190 15.01 -7.04 9.92
N LYS A 191 14.28 -6.06 9.42
CA LYS A 191 14.34 -4.67 9.89
C LYS A 191 13.90 -4.56 11.35
N ALA A 192 12.81 -5.24 11.72
CA ALA A 192 12.28 -5.24 13.07
C ALA A 192 13.29 -5.87 14.07
N ARG A 193 13.87 -7.02 13.74
CA ARG A 193 14.90 -7.70 14.54
C ARG A 193 16.14 -6.81 14.70
N ARG A 194 16.66 -6.25 13.62
CA ARG A 194 17.82 -5.35 13.64
C ARG A 194 17.60 -4.15 14.58
N PHE A 195 16.42 -3.53 14.54
CA PHE A 195 16.09 -2.40 15.41
C PHE A 195 16.00 -2.80 16.88
N PHE A 196 15.42 -3.97 17.17
CA PHE A 196 15.34 -4.52 18.51
C PHE A 196 16.74 -4.81 19.09
N GLU A 197 17.64 -5.40 18.29
CA GLU A 197 19.00 -5.78 18.68
C GLU A 197 19.94 -4.58 18.84
N GLN A 198 19.67 -3.44 18.21
CA GLN A 198 20.46 -2.22 18.40
C GLN A 198 20.41 -1.69 19.84
N THR A 199 19.31 -1.93 20.55
CA THR A 199 19.15 -1.51 21.94
C THR A 199 18.44 -2.62 22.71
N PRO A 200 19.14 -3.71 23.01
CA PRO A 200 18.52 -4.87 23.64
C PRO A 200 18.00 -4.50 25.05
N PRO A 201 16.82 -4.97 25.43
CA PRO A 201 16.29 -4.74 26.76
C PRO A 201 17.07 -5.55 27.80
N ALA A 202 17.11 -5.04 29.04
CA ALA A 202 17.68 -5.79 30.17
C ALA A 202 16.86 -7.04 30.54
N ASP A 203 15.58 -7.05 30.17
CA ASP A 203 14.64 -8.16 30.36
C ASP A 203 13.97 -8.47 29.02
N ARG A 204 14.12 -9.69 28.52
CA ARG A 204 13.54 -10.14 27.25
C ARG A 204 12.02 -10.08 27.20
N HIS A 205 11.34 -9.99 28.34
CA HIS A 205 9.88 -9.80 28.40
C HIS A 205 9.43 -8.34 28.23
N THR A 206 10.32 -7.43 27.78
CA THR A 206 9.99 -6.03 27.45
C THR A 206 10.84 -5.56 26.29
N CYS A 207 10.51 -4.42 25.69
CA CYS A 207 11.44 -3.69 24.83
C CYS A 207 12.17 -2.61 25.65
N SER A 208 13.27 -2.08 25.10
CA SER A 208 14.05 -1.03 25.76
C SER A 208 13.29 0.30 25.88
N MET A 209 12.23 0.53 25.09
CA MET A 209 11.45 1.78 25.11
C MET A 209 10.70 1.96 26.43
N CYS A 210 9.94 0.97 26.87
CA CYS A 210 9.11 1.05 28.08
C CYS A 210 9.77 0.40 29.30
N GLY A 211 10.61 -0.61 29.09
CA GLY A 211 11.27 -1.36 30.16
C GLY A 211 10.27 -1.85 31.22
N LYS A 212 10.53 -1.52 32.48
CA LYS A 212 9.67 -1.91 33.62
C LYS A 212 8.27 -1.30 33.56
N MET A 213 8.08 -0.22 32.80
CA MET A 213 6.80 0.51 32.64
C MET A 213 5.94 -0.05 31.48
N CYS A 214 6.28 -1.21 30.92
CA CYS A 214 5.54 -1.79 29.83
C CYS A 214 4.10 -2.12 30.23
N ALA A 215 3.12 -1.50 29.54
CA ALA A 215 1.71 -1.69 29.82
C ALA A 215 1.26 -3.15 29.60
N VAL A 216 1.73 -3.80 28.51
CA VAL A 216 1.40 -5.20 28.23
C VAL A 216 1.90 -6.11 29.35
N ARG A 217 3.16 -5.98 29.75
CA ARG A 217 3.73 -6.74 30.88
C ARG A 217 2.95 -6.50 32.17
N THR A 218 2.65 -5.25 32.48
CA THR A 218 1.90 -4.87 33.68
C THR A 218 0.52 -5.50 33.67
N THR A 219 -0.20 -5.43 32.56
CA THR A 219 -1.53 -6.05 32.43
C THR A 219 -1.44 -7.57 32.63
N ASN A 220 -0.48 -8.23 32.00
CA ASN A 220 -0.29 -9.67 32.15
C ASN A 220 -0.02 -10.06 33.62
N MET A 221 0.85 -9.31 34.31
CA MET A 221 1.11 -9.55 35.74
C MET A 221 -0.14 -9.41 36.61
N ILE A 222 -0.97 -8.38 36.34
CA ILE A 222 -2.24 -8.19 37.05
C ILE A 222 -3.21 -9.34 36.81
N LEU A 223 -3.35 -9.77 35.54
CA LEU A 223 -4.23 -10.90 35.17
C LEU A 223 -3.76 -12.23 35.80
N GLU A 224 -2.47 -12.39 36.03
CA GLU A 224 -1.86 -13.53 36.72
C GLU A 224 -1.94 -13.40 38.24
N GLY A 225 -2.55 -12.35 38.79
CA GLY A 225 -2.65 -12.09 40.23
C GLY A 225 -1.36 -11.63 40.89
N LYS A 226 -0.38 -11.17 40.12
CA LYS A 226 0.90 -10.68 40.63
C LYS A 226 0.80 -9.18 41.00
N GLU A 227 1.46 -8.81 42.11
CA GLU A 227 1.55 -7.41 42.51
C GLU A 227 2.52 -6.62 41.60
N VAL A 228 2.09 -5.47 41.12
CA VAL A 228 2.90 -4.58 40.27
C VAL A 228 3.41 -3.40 41.10
N LYS A 229 4.72 -3.30 41.27
CA LYS A 229 5.38 -2.16 41.92
C LYS A 229 6.05 -1.28 40.85
N PHE A 230 5.56 -0.05 40.66
CA PHE A 230 6.12 0.91 39.70
C PHE A 230 7.30 1.70 40.26
N CYS A 231 7.38 1.88 41.55
CA CYS A 231 8.50 2.55 42.23
C CYS A 231 9.22 1.55 43.10
N SER A 232 10.53 1.37 42.95
CA SER A 232 11.35 0.86 44.03
C SER A 232 11.42 1.94 45.09
N GLU A 233 10.87 1.72 46.25
CA GLU A 233 11.29 2.49 47.45
C GLU A 233 12.82 2.47 47.50
N LYS A 234 13.42 3.67 47.59
CA LYS A 234 14.87 3.86 47.71
C LYS A 234 15.36 3.26 49.04
#